data_58047c68754da55634e9c32d2761fb7d
#
_entry.id   58047c68754da55634e9c32d2761fb7d
#
_cell.length_a   1.000
_cell.length_b   1.000
_cell.length_c   1.000
_cell.angle_alpha   90.00
_cell.angle_beta   90.00
_cell.angle_gamma   90.00
#
_symmetry.space_group_name_H-M   'P 1'
#
loop_
_entity.id
_entity.type
_entity.pdbx_description
1 polymer ?
#
loop_
_entity_poly.entity_id
_entity_poly.type
_entity_poly.pdbx_seq_one_letter_code
_entity_poly.pdbx_strand_id
1 'polypeptide(L)'
;VATDGKRFKPHLVSKIINDDGSIVKNFQPSLEGSLPVSQENLDLVQGALKAVTKEGGTASSLESLPVSVAGKTGTAENPHGRDHGWFIAYAPAEKPKYVVVCIVEQGSYGAVSAAPIVKTILEYLFADENKKVGK
;
A
#
# COMPACT_ATOMS: atom_id res chain seq x y z
N VAL A 1 -7.23 -7.27 -1.60
CA VAL A 1 -6.16 -7.91 -2.37
C VAL A 1 -4.96 -8.16 -1.45
N ALA A 2 -4.42 -7.13 -0.79
CA ALA A 2 -3.28 -7.24 0.14
C ALA A 2 -3.51 -8.15 1.36
N THR A 3 -4.73 -8.52 1.64
CA THR A 3 -5.18 -9.36 2.77
C THR A 3 -5.77 -10.70 2.31
N ASP A 4 -5.35 -11.21 1.15
CA ASP A 4 -5.87 -12.43 0.52
C ASP A 4 -7.41 -12.43 0.44
N GLY A 5 -7.96 -11.33 -0.07
CA GLY A 5 -9.38 -11.15 -0.22
C GLY A 5 -10.18 -10.90 1.07
N LYS A 6 -9.57 -10.94 2.25
CA LYS A 6 -10.23 -10.63 3.51
C LYS A 6 -10.54 -9.14 3.62
N ARG A 7 -11.75 -8.82 4.07
CA ARG A 7 -12.20 -7.46 4.29
C ARG A 7 -12.36 -7.21 5.79
N PHE A 8 -11.63 -6.23 6.30
CA PHE A 8 -11.67 -5.83 7.70
C PHE A 8 -12.44 -4.53 7.88
N LYS A 9 -13.07 -4.38 9.04
CA LYS A 9 -13.73 -3.12 9.43
C LYS A 9 -12.67 -2.04 9.64
N PRO A 10 -12.73 -0.91 8.90
CA PRO A 10 -11.82 0.20 9.12
C PRO A 10 -12.01 0.81 10.52
N HIS A 11 -10.90 1.18 11.17
CA HIS A 11 -10.94 1.91 12.43
C HIS A 11 -9.70 2.84 12.53
N LEU A 12 -9.88 3.97 13.18
CA LEU A 12 -8.80 4.96 13.36
C LEU A 12 -8.11 4.81 14.71
N VAL A 13 -8.83 4.30 15.72
CA VAL A 13 -8.31 4.16 17.07
C VAL A 13 -7.79 2.73 17.25
N SER A 14 -6.52 2.58 17.58
CA SER A 14 -5.91 1.28 17.89
C SER A 14 -6.04 0.92 19.38
N LYS A 15 -5.88 1.92 20.29
CA LYS A 15 -5.98 1.74 21.72
C LYS A 15 -6.33 3.03 22.44
N ILE A 16 -6.91 2.91 23.62
CA ILE A 16 -7.11 3.99 24.59
C ILE A 16 -6.21 3.67 25.78
N ILE A 17 -5.43 4.65 26.20
CA ILE A 17 -4.50 4.54 27.33
C ILE A 17 -4.82 5.63 28.38
N ASN A 18 -4.59 5.33 29.65
CA ASN A 18 -4.60 6.30 30.74
C ASN A 18 -3.31 7.14 30.75
N ASP A 19 -3.27 8.18 31.55
CA ASP A 19 -2.09 9.05 31.74
C ASP A 19 -0.87 8.29 32.31
N ASP A 20 -1.10 7.22 33.06
CA ASP A 20 -0.06 6.33 33.59
C ASP A 20 0.45 5.30 32.56
N GLY A 21 -0.06 5.33 31.31
CA GLY A 21 0.30 4.41 30.25
C GLY A 21 -0.47 3.07 30.25
N SER A 22 -1.32 2.81 31.24
CA SER A 22 -2.13 1.59 31.29
C SER A 22 -3.18 1.57 30.14
N ILE A 23 -3.42 0.38 29.55
CA ILE A 23 -4.35 0.23 28.44
C ILE A 23 -5.77 0.09 29.00
N VAL A 24 -6.63 1.06 28.70
CA VAL A 24 -8.06 1.03 29.00
C VAL A 24 -8.81 0.13 28.03
N LYS A 25 -8.50 0.26 26.73
CA LYS A 25 -9.15 -0.51 25.67
C LYS A 25 -8.21 -0.70 24.50
N ASN A 26 -8.19 -1.90 23.94
CA ASN A 26 -7.47 -2.25 22.73
C ASN A 26 -8.47 -2.68 21.64
N PHE A 27 -8.36 -2.09 20.45
CA PHE A 27 -9.21 -2.40 19.30
C PHE A 27 -8.48 -3.37 18.39
N GLN A 28 -9.02 -4.57 18.25
CA GLN A 28 -8.47 -5.58 17.35
C GLN A 28 -9.10 -5.47 15.96
N PRO A 29 -8.37 -5.85 14.89
CA PRO A 29 -8.96 -5.97 13.56
C PRO A 29 -10.18 -6.89 13.57
N SER A 30 -11.30 -6.41 13.03
CA SER A 30 -12.55 -7.16 12.93
C SER A 30 -12.80 -7.56 11.48
N LEU A 31 -12.89 -8.87 11.21
CA LEU A 31 -13.21 -9.39 9.89
C LEU A 31 -14.69 -9.14 9.59
N GLU A 32 -14.99 -8.49 8.47
CA GLU A 32 -16.35 -8.26 7.98
C GLU A 32 -16.77 -9.25 6.87
N GLY A 33 -15.82 -9.90 6.22
CA GLY A 33 -16.09 -10.84 5.15
C GLY A 33 -14.90 -11.02 4.21
N SER A 34 -15.17 -11.57 3.04
CA SER A 34 -14.20 -11.81 2.00
C SER A 34 -14.70 -11.28 0.64
N LEU A 35 -13.80 -11.04 -0.28
CA LEU A 35 -14.14 -10.77 -1.67
C LEU A 35 -14.77 -12.03 -2.29
N PRO A 36 -15.87 -11.91 -3.06
CA PRO A 36 -16.53 -13.04 -3.72
C PRO A 36 -15.79 -13.40 -5.03
N VAL A 37 -14.51 -13.77 -4.92
CA VAL A 37 -13.65 -14.14 -6.04
C VAL A 37 -12.93 -15.43 -5.74
N SER A 38 -12.57 -16.20 -6.78
CA SER A 38 -11.73 -17.40 -6.60
C SER A 38 -10.29 -17.02 -6.22
N GLN A 39 -9.59 -17.94 -5.56
CA GLN A 39 -8.18 -17.76 -5.23
C GLN A 39 -7.34 -17.57 -6.50
N GLU A 40 -7.62 -18.32 -7.54
CA GLU A 40 -6.95 -18.20 -8.84
C GLU A 40 -7.02 -16.77 -9.42
N ASN A 41 -8.22 -16.16 -9.41
CA ASN A 41 -8.39 -14.78 -9.86
C ASN A 41 -7.67 -13.78 -8.95
N LEU A 42 -7.66 -14.04 -7.65
CA LEU A 42 -6.93 -13.21 -6.69
C LEU A 42 -5.42 -13.25 -6.95
N ASP A 43 -4.87 -14.46 -7.18
CA ASP A 43 -3.45 -14.67 -7.48
C ASP A 43 -3.05 -14.00 -8.81
N LEU A 44 -3.91 -14.07 -9.83
CA LEU A 44 -3.70 -13.37 -11.10
C LEU A 44 -3.63 -11.85 -10.89
N VAL A 45 -4.55 -11.27 -10.12
CA VAL A 45 -4.55 -9.83 -9.81
C VAL A 45 -3.32 -9.45 -8.99
N GLN A 46 -2.94 -10.24 -7.98
CA GLN A 46 -1.74 -9.99 -7.20
C GLN A 46 -0.48 -10.05 -8.06
N GLY A 47 -0.39 -11.00 -8.98
CA GLY A 47 0.69 -11.11 -9.97
C GLY A 47 0.77 -9.88 -10.88
N ALA A 48 -0.36 -9.43 -11.40
CA ALA A 48 -0.44 -8.23 -12.22
C ALA A 48 -0.01 -6.96 -11.47
N LEU A 49 -0.41 -6.83 -10.19
CA LEU A 49 0.01 -5.70 -9.35
C LEU A 49 1.51 -5.70 -9.04
N LYS A 50 2.14 -6.88 -8.92
CA LYS A 50 3.60 -7.02 -8.79
C LYS A 50 4.32 -6.58 -10.08
N ALA A 51 3.76 -6.92 -11.24
CA ALA A 51 4.35 -6.54 -12.54
C ALA A 51 4.37 -5.02 -12.77
N VAL A 52 3.45 -4.26 -12.17
CA VAL A 52 3.41 -2.78 -12.25
C VAL A 52 4.70 -2.13 -11.73
N THR A 53 5.36 -2.73 -10.75
CA THR A 53 6.57 -2.20 -10.12
C THR A 53 7.86 -2.84 -10.64
N LYS A 54 7.77 -3.70 -11.64
CA LYS A 54 8.90 -4.36 -12.31
C LYS A 54 9.30 -3.66 -13.59
N GLU A 55 10.45 -4.05 -14.16
CA GLU A 55 10.90 -3.57 -15.46
C GLU A 55 9.76 -3.65 -16.50
N GLY A 56 9.56 -2.55 -17.26
CA GLY A 56 8.45 -2.41 -18.20
C GLY A 56 7.10 -2.02 -17.54
N GLY A 57 6.97 -2.05 -16.23
CA GLY A 57 5.78 -1.61 -15.51
C GLY A 57 5.69 -0.10 -15.34
N THR A 58 4.46 0.41 -15.13
CA THR A 58 4.20 1.87 -15.03
C THR A 58 4.81 2.53 -13.79
N ALA A 59 5.25 1.74 -12.79
CA ALA A 59 5.91 2.22 -11.57
C ALA A 59 7.24 1.49 -11.32
N SER A 60 8.00 1.19 -12.39
CA SER A 60 9.28 0.48 -12.32
C SER A 60 10.34 1.17 -11.45
N SER A 61 10.21 2.46 -11.16
CA SER A 61 11.08 3.17 -10.21
C SER A 61 11.06 2.57 -8.80
N LEU A 62 10.03 1.80 -8.43
CA LEU A 62 9.95 1.10 -7.15
C LEU A 62 10.69 -0.25 -7.13
N GLU A 63 11.17 -0.74 -8.27
CA GLU A 63 11.91 -2.01 -8.34
C GLU A 63 13.21 -1.99 -7.55
N SER A 64 13.84 -0.81 -7.42
CA SER A 64 15.08 -0.63 -6.63
C SER A 64 14.89 -0.71 -5.12
N LEU A 65 13.66 -0.83 -4.62
CA LEU A 65 13.41 -0.98 -3.19
C LEU A 65 13.93 -2.33 -2.68
N PRO A 66 14.42 -2.39 -1.42
CA PRO A 66 14.92 -3.62 -0.80
C PRO A 66 13.80 -4.60 -0.44
N VAL A 67 12.57 -4.30 -0.79
CA VAL A 67 11.36 -5.06 -0.50
C VAL A 67 10.52 -5.18 -1.76
N SER A 68 9.89 -6.34 -1.95
CA SER A 68 8.95 -6.53 -3.06
C SER A 68 7.72 -5.65 -2.88
N VAL A 69 7.30 -5.00 -3.96
CA VAL A 69 6.14 -4.10 -3.96
C VAL A 69 5.13 -4.55 -5.01
N ALA A 70 3.86 -4.50 -4.65
CA ALA A 70 2.76 -4.61 -5.60
C ALA A 70 1.95 -3.31 -5.56
N GLY A 71 1.53 -2.81 -6.72
CA GLY A 71 0.85 -1.52 -6.76
C GLY A 71 0.09 -1.27 -8.05
N LYS A 72 -0.60 -0.11 -8.11
CA LYS A 72 -1.32 0.36 -9.29
C LYS A 72 -1.29 1.87 -9.36
N THR A 73 -0.89 2.38 -10.51
CA THR A 73 -1.02 3.79 -10.87
C THR A 73 -2.47 4.11 -11.28
N GLY A 74 -2.90 5.32 -11.02
CA GLY A 74 -4.17 5.85 -11.48
C GLY A 74 -4.03 7.30 -11.91
N THR A 75 -4.94 7.73 -12.77
CA THR A 75 -5.11 9.12 -13.17
C THR A 75 -6.60 9.40 -13.17
N ALA A 76 -7.03 10.36 -12.36
CA ALA A 76 -8.43 10.75 -12.26
C ALA A 76 -8.62 12.11 -12.93
N GLU A 77 -9.54 12.16 -13.88
CA GLU A 77 -9.89 13.39 -14.59
C GLU A 77 -10.37 14.49 -13.64
N ASN A 78 -9.94 15.72 -13.91
CA ASN A 78 -10.35 16.91 -13.16
C ASN A 78 -10.88 17.97 -14.15
N PRO A 79 -12.19 18.25 -14.18
CA PRO A 79 -12.78 19.20 -15.11
C PRO A 79 -12.34 20.66 -14.86
N HIS A 80 -11.70 20.95 -13.73
CA HIS A 80 -11.29 22.30 -13.33
C HIS A 80 -9.77 22.51 -13.31
N GLY A 81 -8.99 21.56 -13.85
CA GLY A 81 -7.55 21.67 -13.85
C GLY A 81 -6.86 20.43 -14.43
N ARG A 82 -5.60 20.22 -14.06
CA ARG A 82 -4.90 19.00 -14.43
C ARG A 82 -5.48 17.79 -13.69
N ASP A 83 -5.39 16.64 -14.28
CA ASP A 83 -5.79 15.37 -13.66
C ASP A 83 -5.08 15.11 -12.33
N HIS A 84 -5.72 14.35 -11.46
CA HIS A 84 -5.13 13.90 -10.18
C HIS A 84 -4.34 12.62 -10.39
N GLY A 85 -3.08 12.63 -9.95
CA GLY A 85 -2.24 11.45 -9.97
C GLY A 85 -2.47 10.57 -8.73
N TRP A 86 -2.73 9.27 -8.95
CA TRP A 86 -2.93 8.29 -7.89
C TRP A 86 -1.90 7.18 -7.94
N PHE A 87 -1.47 6.73 -6.80
CA PHE A 87 -0.76 5.47 -6.66
C PHE A 87 -1.15 4.77 -5.37
N ILE A 88 -1.46 3.49 -5.48
CA ILE A 88 -1.67 2.61 -4.33
C ILE A 88 -0.67 1.47 -4.40
N ALA A 89 -0.04 1.14 -3.28
CA ALA A 89 0.89 0.02 -3.18
C ALA A 89 0.76 -0.69 -1.84
N TYR A 90 1.18 -1.95 -1.82
CA TYR A 90 1.40 -2.70 -0.60
C TYR A 90 2.76 -3.41 -0.64
N ALA A 91 3.36 -3.56 0.52
CA ALA A 91 4.66 -4.16 0.68
C ALA A 91 4.82 -4.86 2.05
N PRO A 92 5.61 -5.96 2.14
CA PRO A 92 6.10 -6.79 1.05
C PRO A 92 4.97 -7.39 0.22
N ALA A 93 5.19 -7.63 -1.08
CA ALA A 93 4.12 -8.12 -1.96
C ALA A 93 3.62 -9.53 -1.58
N GLU A 94 4.48 -10.38 -1.01
CA GLU A 94 4.17 -11.76 -0.61
C GLU A 94 3.52 -11.85 0.77
N LYS A 95 3.85 -10.93 1.68
CA LYS A 95 3.31 -10.87 3.04
C LYS A 95 3.13 -9.42 3.45
N PRO A 96 2.08 -8.77 2.99
CA PRO A 96 1.87 -7.34 3.18
C PRO A 96 1.84 -6.91 4.64
N LYS A 97 2.65 -5.89 4.97
CA LYS A 97 2.67 -5.21 6.27
C LYS A 97 2.03 -3.84 6.20
N TYR A 98 2.26 -3.15 5.09
CA TYR A 98 1.78 -1.79 4.86
C TYR A 98 1.03 -1.70 3.54
N VAL A 99 -0.01 -0.88 3.53
CA VAL A 99 -0.66 -0.37 2.34
C VAL A 99 -0.47 1.14 2.34
N VAL A 100 0.03 1.69 1.25
CA VAL A 100 0.24 3.13 1.08
C VAL A 100 -0.61 3.60 -0.09
N VAL A 101 -1.40 4.63 0.14
CA VAL A 101 -2.20 5.29 -0.90
C VAL A 101 -1.77 6.75 -0.96
N CYS A 102 -1.47 7.23 -2.16
CA CYS A 102 -1.09 8.60 -2.42
C CYS A 102 -1.96 9.18 -3.54
N ILE A 103 -2.48 10.37 -3.30
CA ILE A 103 -3.08 11.25 -4.31
C ILE A 103 -2.25 12.52 -4.38
N VAL A 104 -1.97 12.97 -5.59
CA VAL A 104 -1.42 14.30 -5.86
C VAL A 104 -2.43 15.05 -6.70
N GLU A 105 -3.11 16.00 -6.06
CA GLU A 105 -4.08 16.84 -6.74
C GLU A 105 -3.41 17.64 -7.85
N GLN A 106 -4.03 17.63 -9.04
CA GLN A 106 -3.49 18.26 -10.26
C GLN A 106 -2.08 17.77 -10.64
N GLY A 107 -1.67 16.60 -10.14
CA GLY A 107 -0.36 15.99 -10.36
C GLY A 107 -0.19 15.29 -11.70
N SER A 108 -1.21 15.29 -12.54
CA SER A 108 -1.25 14.56 -13.82
C SER A 108 -1.14 13.04 -13.63
N TYR A 109 -0.10 12.39 -14.13
CA TYR A 109 0.04 10.93 -14.09
C TYR A 109 0.55 10.44 -12.73
N GLY A 110 -0.14 9.43 -12.16
CA GLY A 110 0.23 8.84 -10.86
C GLY A 110 1.64 8.22 -10.84
N ALA A 111 2.12 7.70 -11.96
CA ALA A 111 3.47 7.19 -12.10
C ALA A 111 4.57 8.24 -11.86
N VAL A 112 4.27 9.49 -12.20
CA VAL A 112 5.23 10.61 -12.13
C VAL A 112 5.09 11.40 -10.82
N SER A 113 3.86 11.60 -10.34
CA SER A 113 3.59 12.45 -9.19
C SER A 113 3.44 11.67 -7.88
N ALA A 114 2.69 10.57 -7.86
CA ALA A 114 2.35 9.84 -6.64
C ALA A 114 3.31 8.67 -6.34
N ALA A 115 3.77 7.93 -7.36
CA ALA A 115 4.63 6.77 -7.16
C ALA A 115 5.99 7.13 -6.50
N PRO A 116 6.68 8.24 -6.81
CA PRO A 116 7.91 8.62 -6.13
C PRO A 116 7.71 8.92 -4.64
N ILE A 117 6.57 9.51 -4.26
CA ILE A 117 6.22 9.77 -2.86
C ILE A 117 6.04 8.46 -2.11
N VAL A 118 5.28 7.51 -2.70
CA VAL A 118 5.08 6.18 -2.11
C VAL A 118 6.40 5.42 -1.99
N LYS A 119 7.31 5.56 -2.98
CA LYS A 119 8.66 4.99 -2.91
C LYS A 119 9.41 5.48 -1.67
N THR A 120 9.46 6.80 -1.46
CA THR A 120 10.13 7.41 -0.29
C THR A 120 9.52 6.94 1.03
N ILE A 121 8.18 6.83 1.09
CA ILE A 121 7.49 6.31 2.28
C ILE A 121 7.90 4.86 2.56
N LEU A 122 7.91 4.00 1.53
CA LEU A 122 8.30 2.60 1.69
C LEU A 122 9.78 2.46 2.03
N GLU A 123 10.67 3.28 1.46
CA GLU A 123 12.08 3.34 1.87
C GLU A 123 12.23 3.61 3.36
N TYR A 124 11.51 4.59 3.88
CA TYR A 124 11.51 4.92 5.30
C TYR A 124 10.97 3.78 6.17
N LEU A 125 9.81 3.20 5.80
CA LEU A 125 9.15 2.15 6.59
C LEU A 125 9.99 0.86 6.68
N PHE A 126 10.80 0.56 5.67
CA PHE A 126 11.63 -0.64 5.62
C PHE A 126 13.12 -0.39 5.90
N ALA A 127 13.55 0.87 6.12
CA ALA A 127 14.93 1.21 6.45
C ALA A 127 15.45 0.53 7.73
N ASP A 128 14.59 0.40 8.75
CA ASP A 128 14.97 -0.19 10.05
C ASP A 128 14.90 -1.72 10.07
N GLU A 129 14.21 -2.36 9.14
CA GLU A 129 14.17 -3.82 9.05
C GLU A 129 15.51 -4.38 8.58
N ASN A 130 16.22 -3.68 7.71
CA ASN A 130 17.56 -4.06 7.25
C ASN A 130 18.63 -3.91 8.34
N LYS A 131 18.42 -3.05 9.34
CA LYS A 131 19.33 -2.90 10.48
C LYS A 131 19.20 -4.00 11.52
N LYS A 132 18.08 -4.73 11.55
CA LYS A 132 17.83 -5.82 12.52
C LYS A 132 18.30 -7.20 12.04
N VAL A 133 18.57 -7.38 10.75
CA VAL A 133 19.05 -8.64 10.16
C VAL A 133 20.59 -8.77 10.22
N GLY A 134 21.30 -7.71 10.59
CA GLY A 134 22.76 -7.65 10.67
C GLY A 134 23.34 -7.69 12.10
N LYS A 135 22.58 -8.23 13.08
CA LYS A 135 23.11 -8.48 14.45
C LYS A 135 22.92 -9.92 14.86
#